data_9323f5baf8d6de0d3f65da43a306b0f1
#
_entry.id   9323f5baf8d6de0d3f65da43a306b0f1
#
_cell.length_a   1.000
_cell.length_b   1.000
_cell.length_c   1.000
_cell.angle_alpha   90.00
_cell.angle_beta   90.00
_cell.angle_gamma   90.00
#
_symmetry.space_group_name_H-M   'P 1'
#
loop_
_entity.id
_entity.type
_entity.pdbx_description
1 polymer ?
#
loop_
_entity_poly.entity_id
_entity_poly.type
_entity_poly.pdbx_seq_one_letter_code
_entity_poly.pdbx_strand_id
1 'polypeptide(L)'
;MDKYKWDLTKIFKSDKEFNDTIEEVNQLLDEIIKYKGRIFESTDTLLEFLKLDTKIDVLTERVYIYAYLGHYDDMSDNEFLHKKEKANNLINKSSSVRAFINPEILSKDYDEIKEMLSLNSELSKYSFTFEKIFRCKKYVLSEKEETILSNVNEALRTSIDAFNALNNVDISLGFIKDEDGKRVELTNSNYGKYITSNNRNVRKSVFKKDNKYYENHINTLSALYIGKVKTNAFSAKTRKYDSILDMYLYDDKISTKLYENLIKITNKNTKYLKDYYRLKGSMFGYKLHMYDLYVNTSLVPKKDIPYEEGIKIVNKALTPLGEDYLKVFNKLLNNNCVSVYPSKAKKSGAFEWCTYGIEPYVSLNYENDIDSVSTLAHEMGHAMHSYYSNKNQDYISADYPIFLAEIASTVNEVLLSNYLIDNTNDVNEKIYYIVEFLDKFKGTVYRQMMFAEFEDIIHKKYENGEVITKDLLCKTYYDLNRKQFSGAVIVDNDIQYEWSKIPHFYTSFYVYKYATGFISALLIADKLIHEKDFKDRYIEFLSSGCSDYPQELLNKLGIDLNDENTLNNAFLLFDDKVKLLNKYMNGE
;
A
#
# COMPACT_ATOMS: atom_id res chain seq x y z
N MET A 1 -22.23 25.10 6.83
CA MET A 1 -21.00 24.27 6.82
C MET A 1 -20.48 24.24 5.40
N ASP A 2 -19.18 24.35 5.19
CA ASP A 2 -18.59 24.27 3.86
C ASP A 2 -18.72 22.85 3.33
N LYS A 3 -19.39 22.66 2.19
CA LYS A 3 -19.66 21.32 1.61
C LYS A 3 -18.38 20.59 1.15
N TYR A 4 -17.25 21.29 1.09
CA TYR A 4 -15.96 20.79 0.68
C TYR A 4 -15.02 20.48 1.85
N LYS A 5 -15.54 20.54 3.08
CA LYS A 5 -14.83 20.17 4.30
C LYS A 5 -15.58 19.06 5.02
N TRP A 6 -14.84 18.23 5.72
CA TRP A 6 -15.44 17.20 6.56
C TRP A 6 -16.05 17.77 7.85
N ASP A 7 -17.06 17.07 8.36
CA ASP A 7 -17.75 17.38 9.61
C ASP A 7 -17.32 16.39 10.69
N LEU A 8 -16.35 16.79 11.50
CA LEU A 8 -15.85 15.95 12.60
C LEU A 8 -16.84 15.86 13.79
N THR A 9 -17.91 16.70 13.83
CA THR A 9 -18.92 16.60 14.89
C THR A 9 -19.71 15.29 14.86
N LYS A 10 -19.60 14.53 13.78
CA LYS A 10 -20.15 13.17 13.67
C LYS A 10 -19.35 12.13 14.46
N ILE A 11 -18.10 12.41 14.78
CA ILE A 11 -17.24 11.56 15.61
C ILE A 11 -17.41 11.97 17.08
N PHE A 12 -17.19 13.26 17.38
CA PHE A 12 -17.44 13.85 18.68
C PHE A 12 -18.13 15.21 18.53
N LYS A 13 -19.23 15.39 19.21
CA LYS A 13 -20.04 16.63 19.15
C LYS A 13 -19.36 17.81 19.85
N SER A 14 -18.44 17.54 20.76
CA SER A 14 -17.74 18.56 21.55
C SER A 14 -16.44 18.04 22.14
N ASP A 15 -15.58 18.95 22.57
CA ASP A 15 -14.36 18.65 23.31
C ASP A 15 -14.65 17.96 24.65
N LYS A 16 -15.82 18.25 25.23
CA LYS A 16 -16.25 17.55 26.44
C LYS A 16 -16.42 16.06 26.16
N GLU A 17 -17.16 15.69 25.10
CA GLU A 17 -17.40 14.29 24.72
C GLU A 17 -16.08 13.57 24.40
N PHE A 18 -15.15 14.23 23.69
CA PHE A 18 -13.80 13.71 23.43
C PHE A 18 -13.04 13.41 24.73
N ASN A 19 -13.02 14.35 25.69
CA ASN A 19 -12.31 14.15 26.96
C ASN A 19 -13.04 13.13 27.85
N ASP A 20 -14.38 13.14 27.90
CA ASP A 20 -15.17 12.16 28.66
C ASP A 20 -14.89 10.73 28.13
N THR A 21 -14.72 10.55 26.82
CA THR A 21 -14.35 9.24 26.22
C THR A 21 -12.96 8.79 26.62
N ILE A 22 -11.98 9.71 26.71
CA ILE A 22 -10.63 9.38 27.22
C ILE A 22 -10.71 8.88 28.66
N GLU A 23 -11.51 9.55 29.50
CA GLU A 23 -11.71 9.13 30.90
C GLU A 23 -12.44 7.78 30.99
N GLU A 24 -13.44 7.54 30.12
CA GLU A 24 -14.10 6.23 30.03
C GLU A 24 -13.10 5.13 29.68
N VAL A 25 -12.22 5.32 28.68
CA VAL A 25 -11.18 4.36 28.32
C VAL A 25 -10.24 4.12 29.50
N ASN A 26 -9.83 5.16 30.22
CA ASN A 26 -8.99 5.00 31.41
C ASN A 26 -9.65 4.11 32.48
N GLN A 27 -10.95 4.28 32.74
CA GLN A 27 -11.69 3.44 33.68
C GLN A 27 -11.79 1.99 33.19
N LEU A 28 -12.05 1.78 31.90
CA LEU A 28 -12.08 0.44 31.31
C LEU A 28 -10.69 -0.25 31.36
N LEU A 29 -9.61 0.51 31.25
CA LEU A 29 -8.24 -0.01 31.43
C LEU A 29 -7.98 -0.45 32.89
N ASP A 30 -8.55 0.25 33.88
CA ASP A 30 -8.48 -0.18 35.29
C ASP A 30 -9.36 -1.41 35.58
N GLU A 31 -10.37 -1.65 34.72
CA GLU A 31 -11.21 -2.86 34.79
C GLU A 31 -10.52 -4.06 34.12
N ILE A 32 -9.96 -3.90 32.94
CA ILE A 32 -9.42 -5.01 32.14
C ILE A 32 -8.22 -5.67 32.85
N ILE A 33 -7.42 -4.89 33.61
CA ILE A 33 -6.28 -5.44 34.36
C ILE A 33 -6.71 -6.47 35.41
N LYS A 34 -7.95 -6.42 35.89
CA LYS A 34 -8.51 -7.40 36.86
C LYS A 34 -8.68 -8.79 36.27
N TYR A 35 -8.66 -8.92 34.94
CA TYR A 35 -8.73 -10.19 34.23
C TYR A 35 -7.37 -10.86 34.08
N LYS A 36 -6.27 -10.19 34.44
CA LYS A 36 -4.93 -10.78 34.36
C LYS A 36 -4.82 -12.07 35.19
N GLY A 37 -4.48 -13.15 34.53
CA GLY A 37 -4.41 -14.50 35.10
C GLY A 37 -5.78 -15.21 35.21
N ARG A 38 -6.87 -14.59 34.72
CA ARG A 38 -8.24 -15.04 34.88
C ARG A 38 -9.05 -15.11 33.59
N ILE A 39 -8.48 -14.73 32.44
CA ILE A 39 -9.20 -14.63 31.15
C ILE A 39 -9.97 -15.92 30.84
N PHE A 40 -9.42 -17.08 31.19
CA PHE A 40 -9.94 -18.40 30.87
C PHE A 40 -10.54 -19.14 32.06
N GLU A 41 -11.00 -18.46 33.11
CA GLU A 41 -11.65 -19.08 34.27
C GLU A 41 -12.98 -19.75 33.90
N SER A 42 -13.71 -19.15 32.94
CA SER A 42 -14.95 -19.68 32.40
C SER A 42 -15.23 -19.09 31.00
N THR A 43 -16.16 -19.67 30.26
CA THR A 43 -16.66 -19.11 28.99
C THR A 43 -17.29 -17.72 29.17
N ASP A 44 -18.00 -17.50 30.27
CA ASP A 44 -18.61 -16.21 30.56
C ASP A 44 -17.53 -15.15 30.83
N THR A 45 -16.52 -15.49 31.64
CA THR A 45 -15.38 -14.60 31.93
C THR A 45 -14.63 -14.24 30.64
N LEU A 46 -14.38 -15.22 29.77
CA LEU A 46 -13.75 -14.98 28.47
C LEU A 46 -14.58 -14.04 27.61
N LEU A 47 -15.91 -14.25 27.54
CA LEU A 47 -16.80 -13.38 26.75
C LEU A 47 -16.84 -11.95 27.28
N GLU A 48 -16.95 -11.77 28.59
CA GLU A 48 -16.91 -10.46 29.23
C GLU A 48 -15.60 -9.74 28.96
N PHE A 49 -14.48 -10.44 29.12
CA PHE A 49 -13.16 -9.93 28.82
C PHE A 49 -13.04 -9.46 27.36
N LEU A 50 -13.40 -10.29 26.39
CA LEU A 50 -13.31 -9.98 24.97
C LEU A 50 -14.22 -8.80 24.58
N LYS A 51 -15.42 -8.68 25.16
CA LYS A 51 -16.30 -7.52 24.95
C LYS A 51 -15.69 -6.24 25.52
N LEU A 52 -15.07 -6.33 26.70
CA LEU A 52 -14.39 -5.20 27.32
C LEU A 52 -13.17 -4.75 26.50
N ASP A 53 -12.35 -5.67 26.05
CA ASP A 53 -11.18 -5.41 25.21
C ASP A 53 -11.57 -4.74 23.89
N THR A 54 -12.59 -5.30 23.20
CA THR A 54 -13.17 -4.72 21.99
C THR A 54 -13.69 -3.29 22.23
N LYS A 55 -14.37 -3.04 23.34
CA LYS A 55 -14.87 -1.70 23.67
C LYS A 55 -13.74 -0.69 23.87
N ILE A 56 -12.66 -1.10 24.52
CA ILE A 56 -11.46 -0.27 24.69
C ILE A 56 -10.88 0.10 23.33
N ASP A 57 -10.73 -0.87 22.43
CA ASP A 57 -10.18 -0.63 21.10
C ASP A 57 -11.05 0.34 20.30
N VAL A 58 -12.35 0.11 20.19
CA VAL A 58 -13.29 0.98 19.47
C VAL A 58 -13.23 2.42 19.95
N LEU A 59 -13.23 2.63 21.26
CA LEU A 59 -13.19 3.99 21.82
C LEU A 59 -11.82 4.65 21.64
N THR A 60 -10.74 3.90 21.82
CA THR A 60 -9.36 4.40 21.64
C THR A 60 -9.14 4.81 20.19
N GLU A 61 -9.56 3.97 19.24
CA GLU A 61 -9.46 4.25 17.82
C GLU A 61 -10.28 5.49 17.41
N ARG A 62 -11.49 5.64 17.94
CA ARG A 62 -12.34 6.83 17.72
C ARG A 62 -11.66 8.11 18.20
N VAL A 63 -11.07 8.09 19.40
CA VAL A 63 -10.29 9.22 19.94
C VAL A 63 -9.10 9.55 19.03
N TYR A 64 -8.39 8.53 18.58
CA TYR A 64 -7.22 8.67 17.73
C TYR A 64 -7.56 9.29 16.37
N ILE A 65 -8.53 8.73 15.66
CA ILE A 65 -8.92 9.20 14.33
C ILE A 65 -9.45 10.64 14.37
N TYR A 66 -10.31 10.97 15.33
CA TYR A 66 -10.81 12.35 15.50
C TYR A 66 -9.66 13.36 15.65
N ALA A 67 -8.73 13.09 16.54
CA ALA A 67 -7.61 13.98 16.81
C ALA A 67 -6.69 14.16 15.58
N TYR A 68 -6.45 13.07 14.86
CA TYR A 68 -5.58 13.09 13.69
C TYR A 68 -6.25 13.72 12.46
N LEU A 69 -7.54 13.46 12.21
CA LEU A 69 -8.27 14.10 11.12
C LEU A 69 -8.27 15.61 11.28
N GLY A 70 -8.59 16.12 12.47
CA GLY A 70 -8.58 17.56 12.73
C GLY A 70 -7.18 18.17 12.56
N HIS A 71 -6.14 17.49 13.07
CA HIS A 71 -4.76 17.95 12.88
C HIS A 71 -4.31 17.91 11.41
N TYR A 72 -4.78 16.97 10.61
CA TYR A 72 -4.41 16.86 9.20
C TYR A 72 -5.16 17.84 8.28
N ASP A 73 -6.35 18.31 8.70
CA ASP A 73 -7.05 19.39 7.98
C ASP A 73 -6.36 20.75 8.16
N ASP A 74 -5.78 20.98 9.35
CA ASP A 74 -4.93 22.15 9.64
C ASP A 74 -3.81 21.80 10.63
N MET A 75 -2.61 21.55 10.10
CA MET A 75 -1.44 21.18 10.91
C MET A 75 -0.88 22.34 11.76
N SER A 76 -1.38 23.57 11.56
CA SER A 76 -1.05 24.74 12.37
C SER A 76 -1.99 24.93 13.58
N ASP A 77 -3.07 24.14 13.68
CA ASP A 77 -4.01 24.17 14.79
C ASP A 77 -3.42 23.53 16.04
N ASN A 78 -3.09 24.36 17.03
CA ASN A 78 -2.53 23.91 18.31
C ASN A 78 -3.53 23.10 19.16
N GLU A 79 -4.83 23.32 19.01
CA GLU A 79 -5.84 22.60 19.75
C GLU A 79 -5.90 21.14 19.29
N PHE A 80 -5.94 20.90 17.99
CA PHE A 80 -5.86 19.55 17.44
C PHE A 80 -4.49 18.89 17.63
N LEU A 81 -3.40 19.68 17.68
CA LEU A 81 -2.10 19.13 18.08
C LEU A 81 -2.13 18.59 19.52
N HIS A 82 -2.74 19.32 20.47
CA HIS A 82 -2.92 18.84 21.84
C HIS A 82 -3.82 17.60 21.92
N LYS A 83 -4.90 17.54 21.14
CA LYS A 83 -5.77 16.35 21.07
C LYS A 83 -5.02 15.13 20.56
N LYS A 84 -4.18 15.32 19.54
CA LYS A 84 -3.30 14.27 18.98
C LYS A 84 -2.33 13.71 20.03
N GLU A 85 -1.68 14.58 20.82
CA GLU A 85 -0.78 14.12 21.90
C GLU A 85 -1.57 13.35 22.99
N LYS A 86 -2.78 13.79 23.35
CA LYS A 86 -3.65 13.03 24.27
C LYS A 86 -3.99 11.64 23.71
N ALA A 87 -4.33 11.56 22.41
CA ALA A 87 -4.64 10.30 21.76
C ALA A 87 -3.44 9.35 21.74
N ASN A 88 -2.23 9.85 21.42
CA ASN A 88 -1.01 9.06 21.45
C ASN A 88 -0.72 8.51 22.86
N ASN A 89 -0.88 9.35 23.90
CA ASN A 89 -0.70 8.93 25.29
C ASN A 89 -1.71 7.84 25.68
N LEU A 90 -2.96 7.95 25.23
CA LEU A 90 -3.99 6.95 25.49
C LEU A 90 -3.64 5.61 24.85
N ILE A 91 -3.20 5.59 23.58
CA ILE A 91 -2.75 4.38 22.87
C ILE A 91 -1.59 3.73 23.60
N ASN A 92 -0.58 4.51 23.96
CA ASN A 92 0.60 4.00 24.67
C ASN A 92 0.21 3.37 26.02
N LYS A 93 -0.66 4.04 26.79
CA LYS A 93 -1.19 3.51 28.04
C LYS A 93 -1.99 2.22 27.82
N SER A 94 -2.90 2.23 26.85
CA SER A 94 -3.73 1.07 26.48
C SER A 94 -2.87 -0.14 26.13
N SER A 95 -1.87 0.04 25.26
CA SER A 95 -0.94 -1.02 24.88
C SER A 95 -0.15 -1.56 26.07
N SER A 96 0.34 -0.69 26.96
CA SER A 96 1.10 -1.08 28.14
C SER A 96 0.26 -1.88 29.14
N VAL A 97 -0.96 -1.43 29.43
CA VAL A 97 -1.87 -2.09 30.38
C VAL A 97 -2.28 -3.47 29.87
N ARG A 98 -2.50 -3.60 28.57
CA ARG A 98 -2.98 -4.84 27.91
C ARG A 98 -1.86 -5.80 27.47
N ALA A 99 -0.59 -5.48 27.74
CA ALA A 99 0.56 -6.30 27.34
C ALA A 99 0.54 -7.75 27.86
N PHE A 100 -0.24 -8.05 28.91
CA PHE A 100 -0.40 -9.40 29.46
C PHE A 100 -1.31 -10.33 28.62
N ILE A 101 -2.13 -9.78 27.73
CA ILE A 101 -3.20 -10.53 27.03
C ILE A 101 -2.62 -11.65 26.15
N ASN A 102 -1.77 -11.32 25.19
CA ASN A 102 -1.20 -12.32 24.28
C ASN A 102 -0.36 -13.41 25.01
N PRO A 103 0.51 -13.08 25.99
CA PRO A 103 1.17 -14.11 26.79
C PRO A 103 0.20 -15.02 27.51
N GLU A 104 -0.89 -14.52 28.10
CA GLU A 104 -1.89 -15.34 28.78
C GLU A 104 -2.66 -16.24 27.81
N ILE A 105 -3.07 -15.72 26.64
CA ILE A 105 -3.69 -16.53 25.58
C ILE A 105 -2.75 -17.67 25.18
N LEU A 106 -1.50 -17.37 24.84
CA LEU A 106 -0.52 -18.33 24.36
C LEU A 106 -0.07 -19.34 25.43
N SER A 107 -0.33 -19.08 26.72
CA SER A 107 -0.07 -20.04 27.80
C SER A 107 -1.02 -21.24 27.78
N LYS A 108 -2.15 -21.13 27.10
CA LYS A 108 -3.20 -22.18 27.04
C LYS A 108 -2.95 -23.16 25.90
N ASP A 109 -3.68 -24.29 25.96
CA ASP A 109 -3.78 -25.22 24.83
C ASP A 109 -4.80 -24.69 23.82
N TYR A 110 -4.49 -24.81 22.51
CA TYR A 110 -5.36 -24.27 21.48
C TYR A 110 -6.66 -25.07 21.32
N ASP A 111 -6.62 -26.39 21.53
CA ASP A 111 -7.82 -27.23 21.37
C ASP A 111 -8.81 -26.95 22.51
N GLU A 112 -8.32 -26.71 23.75
CA GLU A 112 -9.16 -26.24 24.87
C GLU A 112 -9.84 -24.90 24.55
N ILE A 113 -9.10 -23.95 23.97
CA ILE A 113 -9.65 -22.65 23.57
C ILE A 113 -10.70 -22.81 22.47
N LYS A 114 -10.45 -23.63 21.45
CA LYS A 114 -11.45 -23.92 20.39
C LYS A 114 -12.76 -24.47 20.98
N GLU A 115 -12.64 -25.38 21.94
CA GLU A 115 -13.83 -25.93 22.62
C GLU A 115 -14.60 -24.79 23.32
N MET A 116 -13.92 -23.96 24.12
CA MET A 116 -14.55 -22.80 24.78
C MET A 116 -15.22 -21.86 23.77
N LEU A 117 -14.57 -21.53 22.67
CA LEU A 117 -15.11 -20.64 21.63
C LEU A 117 -16.36 -21.26 20.94
N SER A 118 -16.42 -22.58 20.81
CA SER A 118 -17.55 -23.28 20.17
C SER A 118 -18.82 -23.33 21.02
N LEU A 119 -18.72 -23.16 22.34
CA LEU A 119 -19.85 -23.26 23.27
C LEU A 119 -20.81 -22.07 23.20
N ASN A 120 -20.39 -20.96 22.60
CA ASN A 120 -21.20 -19.74 22.54
C ASN A 120 -21.00 -19.06 21.16
N SER A 121 -22.11 -18.70 20.49
CA SER A 121 -22.08 -18.04 19.17
C SER A 121 -21.35 -16.70 19.17
N GLU A 122 -21.41 -15.93 20.28
CA GLU A 122 -20.67 -14.68 20.41
C GLU A 122 -19.16 -14.92 20.52
N LEU A 123 -18.74 -15.97 21.25
CA LEU A 123 -17.33 -16.38 21.31
C LEU A 123 -16.81 -16.91 19.98
N SER A 124 -17.65 -17.63 19.22
CA SER A 124 -17.27 -18.20 17.93
C SER A 124 -16.79 -17.13 16.93
N LYS A 125 -17.26 -15.88 17.05
CA LYS A 125 -16.81 -14.75 16.23
C LYS A 125 -15.29 -14.47 16.36
N TYR A 126 -14.69 -14.83 17.48
CA TYR A 126 -13.27 -14.64 17.76
C TYR A 126 -12.39 -15.78 17.26
N SER A 127 -12.97 -16.86 16.72
CA SER A 127 -12.25 -18.09 16.35
C SER A 127 -11.08 -17.81 15.41
N PHE A 128 -11.27 -16.98 14.39
CA PHE A 128 -10.21 -16.63 13.42
C PHE A 128 -9.09 -15.77 14.07
N THR A 129 -9.44 -14.87 14.97
CA THR A 129 -8.45 -14.09 15.72
C THR A 129 -7.57 -14.97 16.59
N PHE A 130 -8.18 -15.93 17.31
CA PHE A 130 -7.42 -16.90 18.09
C PHE A 130 -6.57 -17.83 17.21
N GLU A 131 -7.10 -18.29 16.06
CA GLU A 131 -6.32 -19.08 15.10
C GLU A 131 -5.04 -18.33 14.68
N LYS A 132 -5.14 -17.04 14.31
CA LYS A 132 -3.97 -16.22 13.95
C LYS A 132 -2.96 -16.12 15.09
N ILE A 133 -3.41 -15.89 16.33
CA ILE A 133 -2.54 -15.81 17.52
C ILE A 133 -1.83 -17.14 17.74
N PHE A 134 -2.56 -18.27 17.75
CA PHE A 134 -1.98 -19.58 18.02
C PHE A 134 -1.08 -20.08 16.88
N ARG A 135 -1.35 -19.70 15.64
CA ARG A 135 -0.49 -20.01 14.51
C ARG A 135 0.91 -19.44 14.69
N CYS A 136 1.02 -18.26 15.28
CA CYS A 136 2.30 -17.62 15.56
C CYS A 136 3.04 -18.23 16.79
N LYS A 137 2.35 -19.03 17.63
CA LYS A 137 2.88 -19.57 18.89
C LYS A 137 4.24 -20.27 18.73
N LYS A 138 4.45 -21.01 17.65
CA LYS A 138 5.70 -21.75 17.39
C LYS A 138 6.93 -20.84 17.21
N TYR A 139 6.71 -19.55 16.93
CA TYR A 139 7.76 -18.56 16.70
C TYR A 139 7.91 -17.56 17.87
N VAL A 140 7.05 -17.68 18.88
CA VAL A 140 7.16 -16.89 20.11
C VAL A 140 8.22 -17.56 20.98
N LEU A 141 9.14 -16.74 21.47
CA LEU A 141 10.25 -17.17 22.31
C LEU A 141 9.88 -17.09 23.80
N SER A 142 10.79 -17.51 24.68
CA SER A 142 10.60 -17.33 26.12
C SER A 142 10.57 -15.83 26.48
N GLU A 143 9.92 -15.47 27.58
CA GLU A 143 9.82 -14.11 28.08
C GLU A 143 11.19 -13.41 28.17
N LYS A 144 12.22 -14.15 28.62
CA LYS A 144 13.59 -13.62 28.72
C LYS A 144 14.19 -13.31 27.34
N GLU A 145 13.98 -14.20 26.37
CA GLU A 145 14.47 -14.02 25.00
C GLU A 145 13.73 -12.87 24.30
N GLU A 146 12.40 -12.78 24.45
CA GLU A 146 11.61 -11.65 23.92
C GLU A 146 12.04 -10.32 24.53
N THR A 147 12.33 -10.29 25.83
CA THR A 147 12.84 -9.09 26.50
C THR A 147 14.20 -8.67 25.93
N ILE A 148 15.12 -9.62 25.69
CA ILE A 148 16.42 -9.34 25.10
C ILE A 148 16.25 -8.79 23.68
N LEU A 149 15.39 -9.42 22.86
CA LEU A 149 15.12 -8.97 21.48
C LEU A 149 14.50 -7.58 21.45
N SER A 150 13.56 -7.30 22.35
CA SER A 150 12.95 -5.97 22.49
C SER A 150 13.99 -4.90 22.77
N ASN A 151 14.92 -5.17 23.71
CA ASN A 151 16.00 -4.23 24.06
C ASN A 151 17.01 -4.02 22.92
N VAL A 152 17.21 -5.01 22.05
CA VAL A 152 18.14 -4.93 20.91
C VAL A 152 17.50 -4.27 19.69
N ASN A 153 16.16 -4.22 19.60
CA ASN A 153 15.45 -3.71 18.43
C ASN A 153 15.87 -2.29 18.03
N GLU A 154 16.12 -1.40 19.00
CA GLU A 154 16.60 -0.05 18.72
C GLU A 154 17.96 -0.07 18.00
N ALA A 155 18.90 -0.90 18.47
CA ALA A 155 20.20 -1.05 17.82
C ALA A 155 20.09 -1.67 16.41
N LEU A 156 19.18 -2.61 16.21
CA LEU A 156 18.94 -3.24 14.90
C LEU A 156 18.33 -2.28 13.86
N ARG A 157 17.73 -1.19 14.31
CA ARG A 157 17.19 -0.14 13.42
C ARG A 157 18.24 0.82 12.87
N THR A 158 19.44 0.85 13.41
CA THR A 158 20.51 1.80 13.02
C THR A 158 20.75 1.85 11.51
N SER A 159 20.67 0.71 10.80
CA SER A 159 20.86 0.68 9.34
C SER A 159 19.82 1.49 8.59
N ILE A 160 18.55 1.40 8.98
CA ILE A 160 17.48 2.16 8.34
C ILE A 160 17.52 3.64 8.74
N ASP A 161 17.84 3.94 10.00
CA ASP A 161 17.92 5.32 10.48
C ASP A 161 19.09 6.07 9.81
N ALA A 162 20.25 5.43 9.67
CA ALA A 162 21.38 5.99 8.93
C ALA A 162 21.10 6.12 7.44
N PHE A 163 20.40 5.16 6.83
CA PHE A 163 19.93 5.29 5.45
C PHE A 163 19.00 6.50 5.28
N ASN A 164 18.02 6.66 6.17
CA ASN A 164 17.09 7.78 6.11
C ASN A 164 17.79 9.14 6.27
N ALA A 165 18.77 9.24 7.18
CA ALA A 165 19.56 10.45 7.32
C ALA A 165 20.33 10.77 6.03
N LEU A 166 21.05 9.80 5.48
CA LEU A 166 21.84 9.98 4.25
C LEU A 166 20.97 10.30 3.02
N ASN A 167 19.81 9.64 2.91
CA ASN A 167 18.95 9.73 1.73
C ASN A 167 17.96 10.91 1.76
N ASN A 168 17.65 11.47 2.93
CA ASN A 168 16.64 12.51 3.05
C ASN A 168 17.20 13.84 3.64
N VAL A 169 18.30 13.79 4.40
CA VAL A 169 18.86 14.97 5.08
C VAL A 169 20.19 15.39 4.46
N ASP A 170 21.14 14.45 4.33
CA ASP A 170 22.50 14.74 3.84
C ASP A 170 22.60 14.76 2.31
N ILE A 171 21.50 14.41 1.61
CA ILE A 171 21.51 14.32 0.15
C ILE A 171 21.74 15.66 -0.53
N SER A 172 22.74 15.71 -1.44
CA SER A 172 23.01 16.84 -2.30
C SER A 172 23.27 16.35 -3.73
N LEU A 173 22.26 16.46 -4.57
CA LEU A 173 22.33 16.03 -5.98
C LEU A 173 23.01 17.08 -6.87
N GLY A 174 23.28 18.28 -6.33
CA GLY A 174 23.92 19.41 -7.04
C GLY A 174 22.96 20.12 -7.97
N PHE A 175 23.47 20.68 -9.08
CA PHE A 175 22.71 21.57 -9.95
C PHE A 175 22.58 20.99 -11.36
N ILE A 176 21.42 21.25 -11.98
CA ILE A 176 21.14 20.99 -13.40
C ILE A 176 20.78 22.30 -14.11
N LYS A 177 20.68 22.26 -15.44
CA LYS A 177 19.99 23.30 -16.21
C LYS A 177 18.59 22.78 -16.53
N ASP A 178 17.56 23.58 -16.24
CA ASP A 178 16.17 23.28 -16.58
C ASP A 178 15.88 23.46 -18.08
N GLU A 179 14.62 23.42 -18.47
CA GLU A 179 14.17 23.54 -19.86
C GLU A 179 14.50 24.91 -20.48
N ASP A 180 14.52 25.95 -19.65
CA ASP A 180 14.84 27.34 -20.04
C ASP A 180 16.34 27.66 -19.96
N GLY A 181 17.17 26.64 -19.61
CA GLY A 181 18.61 26.80 -19.43
C GLY A 181 19.02 27.42 -18.10
N LYS A 182 18.08 27.69 -17.19
CA LYS A 182 18.33 28.23 -15.86
C LYS A 182 18.98 27.18 -14.97
N ARG A 183 19.98 27.61 -14.19
CA ARG A 183 20.61 26.73 -13.18
C ARG A 183 19.69 26.58 -11.99
N VAL A 184 19.29 25.33 -11.70
CA VAL A 184 18.41 24.96 -10.58
C VAL A 184 19.06 23.87 -9.75
N GLU A 185 18.85 23.90 -8.44
CA GLU A 185 19.30 22.82 -7.56
C GLU A 185 18.38 21.61 -7.73
N LEU A 186 18.98 20.42 -7.88
CA LEU A 186 18.25 19.16 -7.95
C LEU A 186 18.09 18.60 -6.54
N THR A 187 16.85 18.30 -6.16
CA THR A 187 16.46 17.73 -4.86
C THR A 187 15.56 16.52 -5.07
N ASN A 188 15.36 15.69 -4.03
CA ASN A 188 14.39 14.61 -4.08
C ASN A 188 12.98 15.10 -4.43
N SER A 189 12.58 16.25 -3.90
CA SER A 189 11.24 16.82 -4.13
C SER A 189 10.99 17.25 -5.57
N ASN A 190 12.03 17.73 -6.29
CA ASN A 190 11.87 18.17 -7.69
C ASN A 190 12.41 17.17 -8.71
N TYR A 191 12.97 16.04 -8.27
CA TYR A 191 13.47 14.98 -9.16
C TYR A 191 12.41 14.52 -10.15
N GLY A 192 11.19 14.22 -9.66
CA GLY A 192 10.06 13.79 -10.49
C GLY A 192 9.78 14.75 -11.63
N LYS A 193 9.69 16.06 -11.33
CA LYS A 193 9.46 17.11 -12.32
C LYS A 193 10.49 17.08 -13.46
N TYR A 194 11.76 16.93 -13.15
CA TYR A 194 12.82 17.04 -14.15
C TYR A 194 13.14 15.72 -14.87
N ILE A 195 12.92 14.55 -14.24
CA ILE A 195 13.08 13.27 -14.93
C ILE A 195 11.96 12.98 -15.92
N THR A 196 10.80 13.65 -15.78
CA THR A 196 9.67 13.57 -16.71
C THR A 196 9.70 14.69 -17.77
N SER A 197 10.67 15.62 -17.71
CA SER A 197 10.78 16.76 -18.62
C SER A 197 10.74 16.33 -20.10
N ASN A 198 10.08 17.13 -20.93
CA ASN A 198 10.09 16.90 -22.39
C ASN A 198 11.49 17.13 -23.00
N ASN A 199 12.36 17.89 -22.35
CA ASN A 199 13.74 18.09 -22.79
C ASN A 199 14.62 16.91 -22.39
N ARG A 200 15.02 16.10 -23.36
CA ARG A 200 15.86 14.91 -23.17
C ARG A 200 17.18 15.19 -22.45
N ASN A 201 17.82 16.34 -22.69
CA ASN A 201 19.07 16.70 -22.04
C ASN A 201 18.87 16.97 -20.54
N VAL A 202 17.72 17.53 -20.15
CA VAL A 202 17.35 17.70 -18.74
C VAL A 202 17.22 16.33 -18.09
N ARG A 203 16.41 15.40 -18.65
CA ARG A 203 16.27 14.03 -18.12
C ARG A 203 17.60 13.31 -17.96
N LYS A 204 18.45 13.37 -19.00
CA LYS A 204 19.81 12.77 -18.97
C LYS A 204 20.68 13.38 -17.87
N SER A 205 20.62 14.71 -17.68
CA SER A 205 21.38 15.40 -16.65
C SER A 205 20.92 14.99 -15.25
N VAL A 206 19.59 14.93 -15.02
CA VAL A 206 18.98 14.47 -13.78
C VAL A 206 19.41 13.06 -13.44
N PHE A 207 19.21 12.12 -14.36
CA PHE A 207 19.58 10.73 -14.18
C PHE A 207 21.07 10.54 -13.81
N LYS A 208 21.95 11.24 -14.52
CA LYS A 208 23.38 11.15 -14.24
C LYS A 208 23.77 11.76 -12.90
N LYS A 209 23.17 12.87 -12.52
CA LYS A 209 23.45 13.54 -11.24
C LYS A 209 22.97 12.69 -10.06
N ASP A 210 21.77 12.18 -10.16
CA ASP A 210 21.19 11.28 -9.17
C ASP A 210 22.06 10.04 -8.97
N ASN A 211 22.30 9.26 -10.03
CA ASN A 211 23.13 8.06 -9.92
C ASN A 211 24.58 8.36 -9.47
N LYS A 212 25.14 9.51 -9.81
CA LYS A 212 26.49 9.91 -9.37
C LYS A 212 26.56 10.13 -7.86
N TYR A 213 25.51 10.68 -7.24
CA TYR A 213 25.42 10.77 -5.79
C TYR A 213 25.48 9.38 -5.16
N TYR A 214 24.67 8.47 -5.63
CA TYR A 214 24.62 7.09 -5.11
C TYR A 214 25.92 6.31 -5.38
N GLU A 215 26.54 6.48 -6.54
CA GLU A 215 27.87 5.93 -6.83
C GLU A 215 28.91 6.39 -5.80
N ASN A 216 28.92 7.69 -5.47
CA ASN A 216 29.88 8.25 -4.51
C ASN A 216 29.70 7.72 -3.08
N HIS A 217 28.48 7.31 -2.72
CA HIS A 217 28.14 6.79 -1.39
C HIS A 217 27.92 5.27 -1.36
N ILE A 218 28.20 4.57 -2.46
CA ILE A 218 27.80 3.17 -2.64
C ILE A 218 28.40 2.22 -1.59
N ASN A 219 29.61 2.50 -1.08
CA ASN A 219 30.21 1.67 -0.04
C ASN A 219 29.42 1.75 1.28
N THR A 220 29.04 2.95 1.69
CA THR A 220 28.22 3.19 2.88
C THR A 220 26.83 2.57 2.73
N LEU A 221 26.15 2.85 1.61
CA LEU A 221 24.82 2.32 1.31
C LEU A 221 24.82 0.79 1.22
N SER A 222 25.87 0.19 0.65
CA SER A 222 26.03 -1.27 0.66
C SER A 222 26.18 -1.83 2.06
N ALA A 223 26.98 -1.19 2.92
CA ALA A 223 27.14 -1.62 4.31
C ALA A 223 25.83 -1.56 5.08
N LEU A 224 25.03 -0.49 4.86
CA LEU A 224 23.71 -0.32 5.51
C LEU A 224 22.72 -1.38 5.05
N TYR A 225 22.61 -1.63 3.73
CA TYR A 225 21.70 -2.65 3.23
C TYR A 225 22.11 -4.07 3.65
N ILE A 226 23.41 -4.39 3.61
CA ILE A 226 23.94 -5.67 4.13
C ILE A 226 23.64 -5.79 5.64
N GLY A 227 23.71 -4.70 6.38
CA GLY A 227 23.28 -4.66 7.80
C GLY A 227 21.80 -5.04 7.95
N LYS A 228 20.92 -4.51 7.10
CA LYS A 228 19.49 -4.89 7.07
C LYS A 228 19.29 -6.37 6.74
N VAL A 229 19.99 -6.90 5.73
CA VAL A 229 19.93 -8.34 5.38
C VAL A 229 20.36 -9.23 6.56
N LYS A 230 21.42 -8.84 7.26
CA LYS A 230 21.88 -9.54 8.49
C LYS A 230 20.86 -9.49 9.61
N THR A 231 20.20 -8.35 9.81
CA THR A 231 19.12 -8.20 10.81
C THR A 231 17.95 -9.13 10.48
N ASN A 232 17.55 -9.21 9.22
CA ASN A 232 16.48 -10.11 8.77
C ASN A 232 16.84 -11.59 9.02
N ALA A 233 18.06 -11.98 8.65
CA ALA A 233 18.56 -13.34 8.88
C ALA A 233 18.67 -13.68 10.37
N PHE A 234 19.13 -12.72 11.20
CA PHE A 234 19.16 -12.88 12.65
C PHE A 234 17.75 -13.12 13.19
N SER A 235 16.77 -12.33 12.78
CA SER A 235 15.37 -12.46 13.23
C SER A 235 14.76 -13.80 12.84
N ALA A 236 14.89 -14.20 11.55
CA ALA A 236 14.38 -15.46 11.05
C ALA A 236 15.01 -16.67 11.76
N LYS A 237 16.33 -16.67 11.91
CA LYS A 237 17.07 -17.75 12.59
C LYS A 237 16.72 -17.84 14.07
N THR A 238 16.65 -16.71 14.77
CA THR A 238 16.34 -16.66 16.21
C THR A 238 14.95 -17.19 16.49
N ARG A 239 13.97 -16.84 15.65
CA ARG A 239 12.58 -17.30 15.76
C ARG A 239 12.33 -18.66 15.09
N LYS A 240 13.35 -19.26 14.47
CA LYS A 240 13.31 -20.59 13.83
C LYS A 240 12.36 -20.67 12.63
N TYR A 241 12.25 -19.61 11.85
CA TYR A 241 11.60 -19.69 10.55
C TYR A 241 12.47 -20.48 9.54
N ASP A 242 11.81 -21.14 8.58
CA ASP A 242 12.49 -21.95 7.57
C ASP A 242 13.38 -21.09 6.64
N SER A 243 12.95 -19.86 6.36
CA SER A 243 13.70 -18.87 5.58
C SER A 243 13.32 -17.44 5.99
N ILE A 244 14.11 -16.46 5.54
CA ILE A 244 13.77 -15.04 5.71
C ILE A 244 12.47 -14.73 4.97
N LEU A 245 12.28 -15.25 3.76
CA LEU A 245 11.06 -15.08 2.99
C LEU A 245 9.84 -15.64 3.73
N ASP A 246 9.93 -16.87 4.27
CA ASP A 246 8.85 -17.49 5.04
C ASP A 246 8.44 -16.61 6.23
N MET A 247 9.39 -16.03 6.95
CA MET A 247 9.10 -15.11 8.06
C MET A 247 8.23 -13.93 7.63
N TYR A 248 8.54 -13.31 6.49
CA TYR A 248 7.80 -12.14 6.01
C TYR A 248 6.43 -12.45 5.39
N LEU A 249 6.22 -13.68 4.90
CA LEU A 249 4.97 -14.11 4.31
C LEU A 249 4.02 -14.75 5.33
N TYR A 250 4.54 -15.04 6.53
CA TYR A 250 3.85 -15.88 7.49
C TYR A 250 2.55 -15.28 8.00
N ASP A 251 2.53 -14.01 8.39
CA ASP A 251 1.37 -13.38 9.03
C ASP A 251 0.13 -13.37 8.12
N ASP A 252 0.32 -13.10 6.84
CA ASP A 252 -0.74 -13.13 5.82
C ASP A 252 -1.03 -14.54 5.29
N LYS A 253 -0.32 -15.59 5.77
CA LYS A 253 -0.40 -16.99 5.29
C LYS A 253 -0.17 -17.10 3.78
N ILE A 254 0.71 -16.29 3.24
CA ILE A 254 1.09 -16.33 1.84
C ILE A 254 2.15 -17.43 1.63
N SER A 255 1.96 -18.25 0.60
CA SER A 255 2.95 -19.28 0.26
C SER A 255 4.18 -18.69 -0.43
N THR A 256 5.35 -19.25 -0.15
CA THR A 256 6.58 -18.91 -0.91
C THR A 256 6.41 -19.18 -2.40
N LYS A 257 5.61 -20.20 -2.76
CA LYS A 257 5.24 -20.52 -4.14
C LYS A 257 4.53 -19.35 -4.85
N LEU A 258 3.61 -18.65 -4.17
CA LEU A 258 2.95 -17.47 -4.75
C LEU A 258 3.97 -16.40 -5.09
N TYR A 259 4.87 -16.09 -4.16
CA TYR A 259 5.92 -15.09 -4.36
C TYR A 259 6.85 -15.46 -5.54
N GLU A 260 7.28 -16.72 -5.60
CA GLU A 260 8.13 -17.24 -6.69
C GLU A 260 7.41 -17.25 -8.04
N ASN A 261 6.12 -17.62 -8.07
CA ASN A 261 5.30 -17.57 -9.28
C ASN A 261 5.13 -16.15 -9.81
N LEU A 262 4.93 -15.17 -8.93
CA LEU A 262 4.87 -13.75 -9.35
C LEU A 262 6.14 -13.33 -10.08
N ILE A 263 7.32 -13.62 -9.52
CA ILE A 263 8.62 -13.35 -10.16
C ILE A 263 8.73 -14.08 -11.51
N LYS A 264 8.43 -15.38 -11.52
CA LYS A 264 8.51 -16.25 -12.71
C LYS A 264 7.63 -15.74 -13.85
N ILE A 265 6.35 -15.46 -13.56
CA ILE A 265 5.36 -15.03 -14.57
C ILE A 265 5.67 -13.62 -15.06
N THR A 266 6.09 -12.70 -14.18
CA THR A 266 6.55 -11.36 -14.59
C THR A 266 7.71 -11.46 -15.55
N ASN A 267 8.69 -12.29 -15.25
CA ASN A 267 9.86 -12.50 -16.13
C ASN A 267 9.49 -13.12 -17.48
N LYS A 268 8.58 -14.09 -17.50
CA LYS A 268 8.07 -14.72 -18.73
C LYS A 268 7.40 -13.69 -19.67
N ASN A 269 6.76 -12.67 -19.10
CA ASN A 269 5.97 -11.67 -19.80
C ASN A 269 6.71 -10.34 -20.05
N THR A 270 8.01 -10.24 -19.81
CA THR A 270 8.82 -9.04 -20.11
C THR A 270 8.79 -8.66 -21.60
N LYS A 271 8.43 -9.58 -22.49
CA LYS A 271 8.24 -9.30 -23.93
C LYS A 271 7.23 -8.18 -24.16
N TYR A 272 6.11 -8.15 -23.44
CA TYR A 272 5.06 -7.14 -23.60
C TYR A 272 5.54 -5.76 -23.14
N LEU A 273 6.31 -5.70 -22.05
CA LEU A 273 6.95 -4.47 -21.62
C LEU A 273 7.94 -3.94 -22.67
N LYS A 274 8.72 -4.84 -23.29
CA LYS A 274 9.66 -4.48 -24.35
C LYS A 274 8.94 -3.97 -25.59
N ASP A 275 7.80 -4.56 -25.94
CA ASP A 275 6.97 -4.11 -27.06
C ASP A 275 6.41 -2.72 -26.78
N TYR A 276 5.91 -2.46 -25.57
CA TYR A 276 5.51 -1.12 -25.15
C TYR A 276 6.65 -0.09 -25.31
N TYR A 277 7.85 -0.39 -24.85
CA TYR A 277 8.98 0.56 -24.97
C TYR A 277 9.48 0.73 -26.41
N ARG A 278 9.32 -0.26 -27.28
CA ARG A 278 9.56 -0.08 -28.73
C ARG A 278 8.58 0.91 -29.34
N LEU A 279 7.29 0.79 -28.98
CA LEU A 279 6.26 1.74 -29.42
C LEU A 279 6.57 3.14 -28.88
N LYS A 280 6.85 3.25 -27.58
CA LYS A 280 7.22 4.53 -26.95
C LYS A 280 8.46 5.15 -27.62
N GLY A 281 9.46 4.36 -27.98
CA GLY A 281 10.64 4.80 -28.74
C GLY A 281 10.29 5.29 -30.14
N SER A 282 9.37 4.64 -30.86
CA SER A 282 8.92 5.12 -32.17
C SER A 282 8.15 6.43 -32.10
N MET A 283 7.36 6.69 -31.03
CA MET A 283 6.72 7.98 -30.81
C MET A 283 7.73 9.14 -30.72
N PHE A 284 8.88 8.89 -30.07
CA PHE A 284 9.93 9.92 -29.95
C PHE A 284 10.90 9.96 -31.13
N GLY A 285 10.89 8.98 -32.02
CA GLY A 285 11.79 8.89 -33.16
C GLY A 285 13.25 8.55 -32.78
N TYR A 286 13.49 8.00 -31.57
CA TYR A 286 14.82 7.61 -31.12
C TYR A 286 14.78 6.40 -30.18
N LYS A 287 15.90 5.70 -30.07
CA LYS A 287 16.04 4.61 -29.12
C LYS A 287 16.12 5.16 -27.69
N LEU A 288 15.24 4.65 -26.82
CA LEU A 288 15.15 5.10 -25.44
C LEU A 288 16.35 4.64 -24.61
N HIS A 289 16.70 5.44 -23.63
CA HIS A 289 17.64 5.15 -22.55
C HIS A 289 16.89 5.03 -21.21
N MET A 290 17.56 4.61 -20.13
CA MET A 290 16.95 4.50 -18.81
C MET A 290 16.36 5.84 -18.31
N TYR A 291 16.94 6.98 -18.69
CA TYR A 291 16.44 8.31 -18.37
C TYR A 291 15.22 8.74 -19.20
N ASP A 292 14.81 7.96 -20.19
CA ASP A 292 13.63 8.25 -21.03
C ASP A 292 12.37 7.46 -20.58
N LEU A 293 12.48 6.57 -19.57
CA LEU A 293 11.39 5.67 -19.18
C LEU A 293 10.16 6.39 -18.60
N TYR A 294 10.38 7.57 -18.02
CA TYR A 294 9.35 8.32 -17.28
C TYR A 294 8.73 9.47 -18.08
N VAL A 295 9.22 9.74 -19.30
CA VAL A 295 8.68 10.85 -20.09
C VAL A 295 7.27 10.54 -20.57
N ASN A 296 6.37 11.52 -20.43
CA ASN A 296 5.03 11.40 -20.98
C ASN A 296 5.09 11.54 -22.51
N THR A 297 4.39 10.67 -23.23
CA THR A 297 4.35 10.63 -24.69
C THR A 297 3.33 11.57 -25.30
N SER A 298 2.43 12.11 -24.50
CA SER A 298 1.31 12.92 -24.95
C SER A 298 1.46 14.39 -24.55
N LEU A 299 1.19 15.28 -25.51
CA LEU A 299 1.08 16.73 -25.32
C LEU A 299 -0.38 17.14 -25.03
N VAL A 300 -1.19 16.27 -24.46
CA VAL A 300 -2.58 16.65 -24.16
C VAL A 300 -2.55 17.80 -23.15
N PRO A 301 -3.15 18.93 -23.48
CA PRO A 301 -3.27 20.04 -22.54
C PRO A 301 -4.01 19.59 -21.29
N LYS A 302 -3.56 20.04 -20.10
CA LYS A 302 -4.32 19.82 -18.88
C LYS A 302 -5.74 20.37 -19.07
N LYS A 303 -6.75 19.50 -18.93
CA LYS A 303 -8.15 19.91 -18.89
C LYS A 303 -8.45 20.44 -17.49
N ASP A 304 -9.14 21.56 -17.40
CA ASP A 304 -9.75 22.02 -16.16
C ASP A 304 -11.00 21.18 -15.90
N ILE A 305 -10.96 20.33 -14.88
CA ILE A 305 -12.01 19.41 -14.50
C ILE A 305 -12.45 19.74 -13.06
N PRO A 306 -13.43 20.63 -12.88
CA PRO A 306 -13.94 20.93 -11.54
C PRO A 306 -14.40 19.69 -10.79
N TYR A 307 -14.36 19.73 -9.47
CA TYR A 307 -14.66 18.59 -8.61
C TYR A 307 -16.02 17.92 -8.93
N GLU A 308 -17.07 18.70 -9.16
CA GLU A 308 -18.40 18.19 -9.51
C GLU A 308 -18.44 17.49 -10.89
N GLU A 309 -17.58 17.90 -11.81
CA GLU A 309 -17.42 17.21 -13.09
C GLU A 309 -16.61 15.92 -12.90
N GLY A 310 -15.57 15.95 -12.08
CA GLY A 310 -14.83 14.76 -11.67
C GLY A 310 -15.73 13.69 -11.05
N ILE A 311 -16.63 14.07 -10.15
CA ILE A 311 -17.63 13.17 -9.58
C ILE A 311 -18.50 12.52 -10.66
N LYS A 312 -18.95 13.27 -11.67
CA LYS A 312 -19.78 12.72 -12.76
C LYS A 312 -19.00 11.72 -13.61
N ILE A 313 -17.73 12.02 -13.89
CA ILE A 313 -16.84 11.11 -14.64
C ILE A 313 -16.66 9.80 -13.85
N VAL A 314 -16.33 9.87 -12.56
CA VAL A 314 -16.15 8.68 -11.71
C VAL A 314 -17.44 7.88 -11.60
N ASN A 315 -18.61 8.52 -11.38
CA ASN A 315 -19.90 7.81 -11.34
C ASN A 315 -20.17 7.02 -12.63
N LYS A 316 -19.90 7.60 -13.80
CA LYS A 316 -20.06 6.89 -15.07
C LYS A 316 -19.09 5.73 -15.22
N ALA A 317 -17.84 5.93 -14.81
CA ALA A 317 -16.82 4.88 -14.85
C ALA A 317 -17.15 3.69 -13.95
N LEU A 318 -17.78 3.94 -12.79
CA LEU A 318 -18.12 2.91 -11.80
C LEU A 318 -19.50 2.26 -12.05
N THR A 319 -20.18 2.55 -13.17
CA THR A 319 -21.47 1.93 -13.55
C THR A 319 -21.45 0.39 -13.48
N PRO A 320 -20.36 -0.33 -13.84
CA PRO A 320 -20.32 -1.80 -13.73
C PRO A 320 -20.55 -2.32 -12.29
N LEU A 321 -20.31 -1.51 -11.27
CA LEU A 321 -20.55 -1.86 -9.85
C LEU A 321 -22.03 -1.82 -9.44
N GLY A 322 -22.90 -1.27 -10.28
CA GLY A 322 -24.34 -1.24 -10.10
C GLY A 322 -24.87 -0.06 -9.29
N GLU A 323 -26.19 0.12 -9.34
CA GLU A 323 -26.87 1.29 -8.76
C GLU A 323 -26.74 1.37 -7.23
N ASP A 324 -26.78 0.23 -6.54
CA ASP A 324 -26.70 0.22 -5.06
C ASP A 324 -25.31 0.66 -4.57
N TYR A 325 -24.24 0.27 -5.28
CA TYR A 325 -22.89 0.77 -5.01
C TYR A 325 -22.82 2.28 -5.23
N LEU A 326 -23.32 2.78 -6.37
CA LEU A 326 -23.32 4.20 -6.71
C LEU A 326 -24.15 5.05 -5.75
N LYS A 327 -25.23 4.49 -5.21
CA LYS A 327 -26.05 5.12 -4.17
C LYS A 327 -25.25 5.39 -2.89
N VAL A 328 -24.50 4.38 -2.43
CA VAL A 328 -23.62 4.51 -1.25
C VAL A 328 -22.49 5.46 -1.53
N PHE A 329 -21.81 5.31 -2.69
CA PHE A 329 -20.75 6.19 -3.16
C PHE A 329 -21.16 7.67 -3.11
N ASN A 330 -22.31 8.00 -3.72
CA ASN A 330 -22.83 9.37 -3.73
C ASN A 330 -23.30 9.84 -2.35
N LYS A 331 -23.81 8.95 -1.51
CA LYS A 331 -24.13 9.27 -0.11
C LYS A 331 -22.87 9.72 0.64
N LEU A 332 -21.76 9.00 0.54
CA LEU A 332 -20.50 9.34 1.21
C LEU A 332 -19.94 10.68 0.71
N LEU A 333 -19.97 10.94 -0.59
CA LEU A 333 -19.57 12.23 -1.16
C LEU A 333 -20.39 13.42 -0.65
N ASN A 334 -21.69 13.22 -0.41
CA ASN A 334 -22.60 14.30 -0.02
C ASN A 334 -22.76 14.45 1.50
N ASN A 335 -22.05 13.65 2.30
CA ASN A 335 -22.24 13.60 3.75
C ASN A 335 -21.16 14.36 4.54
N ASN A 336 -20.54 15.37 3.96
CA ASN A 336 -19.45 16.13 4.60
C ASN A 336 -18.35 15.23 5.24
N CYS A 337 -18.02 14.14 4.58
CA CYS A 337 -16.91 13.25 4.96
C CYS A 337 -15.69 13.42 4.04
N VAL A 338 -15.74 14.33 3.05
CA VAL A 338 -14.65 14.59 2.10
C VAL A 338 -14.12 16.01 2.28
N SER A 339 -12.82 16.14 2.61
CA SER A 339 -12.08 17.41 2.55
C SER A 339 -11.42 17.51 1.18
N VAL A 340 -11.89 18.44 0.33
CA VAL A 340 -11.63 18.42 -1.12
C VAL A 340 -10.39 19.18 -1.51
N TYR A 341 -10.31 20.47 -1.18
CA TYR A 341 -9.30 21.35 -1.74
C TYR A 341 -8.05 21.48 -0.87
N PRO A 342 -6.88 21.78 -1.48
CA PRO A 342 -5.67 22.07 -0.73
C PRO A 342 -5.83 23.37 0.08
N SER A 343 -5.16 23.41 1.24
CA SER A 343 -4.95 24.62 2.02
C SER A 343 -3.50 24.70 2.50
N LYS A 344 -3.06 25.87 2.96
CA LYS A 344 -1.67 26.12 3.34
C LYS A 344 -1.13 25.17 4.42
N ALA A 345 -1.96 24.76 5.35
CA ALA A 345 -1.57 23.95 6.50
C ALA A 345 -2.18 22.53 6.47
N LYS A 346 -2.90 22.17 5.42
CA LYS A 346 -3.46 20.84 5.23
C LYS A 346 -2.34 19.85 4.89
N LYS A 347 -2.45 18.62 5.39
CA LYS A 347 -1.53 17.54 5.05
C LYS A 347 -1.52 17.30 3.54
N SER A 348 -0.32 17.18 2.98
CA SER A 348 -0.13 16.86 1.55
C SER A 348 -0.49 15.42 1.23
N GLY A 349 -0.76 15.14 -0.05
CA GLY A 349 -1.23 13.85 -0.53
C GLY A 349 -2.73 13.67 -0.33
N ALA A 350 -3.22 12.45 -0.56
CA ALA A 350 -4.59 12.05 -0.31
C ALA A 350 -4.62 10.82 0.59
N PHE A 351 -5.70 10.59 1.29
CA PHE A 351 -5.92 9.39 2.10
C PHE A 351 -7.39 9.23 2.47
N GLU A 352 -7.78 8.00 2.71
CA GLU A 352 -9.00 7.63 3.40
C GLU A 352 -8.68 7.18 4.82
N TRP A 353 -9.58 7.44 5.76
CA TRP A 353 -9.50 6.92 7.11
C TRP A 353 -10.88 6.68 7.70
N CYS A 354 -11.07 5.49 8.28
CA CYS A 354 -12.31 5.06 8.88
C CYS A 354 -12.08 4.51 10.29
N THR A 355 -13.11 4.56 11.12
CA THR A 355 -13.18 3.82 12.38
C THR A 355 -14.53 3.13 12.49
N TYR A 356 -14.59 2.07 13.27
CA TYR A 356 -15.80 1.26 13.41
C TYR A 356 -17.01 2.05 13.91
N GLY A 357 -18.13 1.91 13.20
CA GLY A 357 -19.37 2.61 13.51
C GLY A 357 -19.44 4.08 13.08
N ILE A 358 -18.40 4.56 12.38
CA ILE A 358 -18.35 5.91 11.79
C ILE A 358 -18.19 5.76 10.25
N GLU A 359 -18.76 6.71 9.51
CA GLU A 359 -18.56 6.74 8.04
C GLU A 359 -17.10 7.10 7.69
N PRO A 360 -16.56 6.57 6.58
CA PRO A 360 -15.21 6.88 6.13
C PRO A 360 -14.99 8.38 5.84
N TYR A 361 -13.82 8.88 6.21
CA TYR A 361 -13.37 10.24 5.92
C TYR A 361 -12.28 10.21 4.84
N VAL A 362 -12.42 11.10 3.85
CA VAL A 362 -11.49 11.21 2.73
C VAL A 362 -10.85 12.59 2.70
N SER A 363 -9.54 12.65 2.59
CA SER A 363 -8.78 13.88 2.34
C SER A 363 -8.25 13.87 0.91
N LEU A 364 -8.55 14.93 0.17
CA LEU A 364 -8.01 15.20 -1.16
C LEU A 364 -7.23 16.51 -1.13
N ASN A 365 -6.39 16.71 -2.14
CA ASN A 365 -5.83 18.00 -2.51
C ASN A 365 -6.15 18.23 -3.99
N TYR A 366 -7.43 18.43 -4.29
CA TYR A 366 -7.99 18.44 -5.65
C TYR A 366 -7.58 19.70 -6.43
N GLU A 367 -6.92 19.53 -7.57
CA GLU A 367 -6.34 20.61 -8.40
C GLU A 367 -7.03 20.77 -9.77
N ASN A 368 -8.27 20.29 -9.93
CA ASN A 368 -9.07 20.39 -11.15
C ASN A 368 -8.42 19.74 -12.39
N ASP A 369 -7.69 18.66 -12.24
CA ASP A 369 -7.08 17.93 -13.33
C ASP A 369 -7.45 16.43 -13.30
N ILE A 370 -7.03 15.69 -14.32
CA ILE A 370 -7.35 14.26 -14.44
C ILE A 370 -6.69 13.42 -13.36
N ASP A 371 -5.52 13.85 -12.84
CA ASP A 371 -4.83 13.17 -11.75
C ASP A 371 -5.64 13.26 -10.46
N SER A 372 -6.27 14.43 -10.23
CA SER A 372 -7.19 14.63 -9.11
C SER A 372 -8.48 13.80 -9.24
N VAL A 373 -8.99 13.59 -10.46
CA VAL A 373 -10.12 12.69 -10.71
C VAL A 373 -9.73 11.23 -10.42
N SER A 374 -8.53 10.82 -10.82
CA SER A 374 -8.00 9.48 -10.51
C SER A 374 -7.82 9.29 -9.00
N THR A 375 -7.29 10.30 -8.31
CA THR A 375 -7.14 10.31 -6.86
C THR A 375 -8.49 10.21 -6.14
N LEU A 376 -9.50 10.96 -6.61
CA LEU A 376 -10.87 10.85 -6.08
C LEU A 376 -11.42 9.42 -6.24
N ALA A 377 -11.24 8.79 -7.40
CA ALA A 377 -11.69 7.42 -7.64
C ALA A 377 -10.98 6.44 -6.69
N HIS A 378 -9.68 6.63 -6.49
CA HIS A 378 -8.83 5.82 -5.60
C HIS A 378 -9.30 5.90 -4.15
N GLU A 379 -9.31 7.09 -3.55
CA GLU A 379 -9.66 7.28 -2.14
C GLU A 379 -11.11 6.87 -1.84
N MET A 380 -12.00 7.13 -2.78
CA MET A 380 -13.37 6.64 -2.66
C MET A 380 -13.48 5.12 -2.79
N GLY A 381 -12.53 4.46 -3.45
CA GLY A 381 -12.43 2.99 -3.44
C GLY A 381 -12.13 2.45 -2.06
N HIS A 382 -11.18 3.05 -1.34
CA HIS A 382 -10.93 2.76 0.08
C HIS A 382 -12.17 3.03 0.93
N ALA A 383 -12.81 4.19 0.76
CA ALA A 383 -14.00 4.55 1.52
C ALA A 383 -15.16 3.55 1.33
N MET A 384 -15.34 3.03 0.11
CA MET A 384 -16.33 2.01 -0.16
C MET A 384 -15.98 0.67 0.48
N HIS A 385 -14.70 0.27 0.45
CA HIS A 385 -14.24 -0.96 1.13
C HIS A 385 -14.48 -0.86 2.64
N SER A 386 -14.03 0.20 3.26
CA SER A 386 -14.23 0.47 4.70
C SER A 386 -15.71 0.52 5.08
N TYR A 387 -16.55 1.15 4.25
CA TYR A 387 -17.99 1.20 4.47
C TYR A 387 -18.64 -0.19 4.45
N TYR A 388 -18.35 -1.01 3.43
CA TYR A 388 -18.95 -2.34 3.30
C TYR A 388 -18.44 -3.29 4.38
N SER A 389 -17.16 -3.24 4.70
CA SER A 389 -16.56 -4.03 5.75
C SER A 389 -17.17 -3.70 7.11
N ASN A 390 -17.16 -2.44 7.52
CA ASN A 390 -17.69 -1.99 8.82
C ASN A 390 -19.19 -2.24 8.98
N LYS A 391 -19.92 -2.23 7.87
CA LYS A 391 -21.36 -2.50 7.89
C LYS A 391 -21.71 -3.98 8.11
N ASN A 392 -20.86 -4.89 7.63
CA ASN A 392 -21.18 -6.31 7.53
C ASN A 392 -20.35 -7.20 8.47
N GLN A 393 -19.29 -6.65 9.08
CA GLN A 393 -18.44 -7.37 10.01
C GLN A 393 -18.58 -6.82 11.43
N ASP A 394 -18.37 -7.68 12.43
CA ASP A 394 -18.10 -7.22 13.80
C ASP A 394 -16.71 -6.54 13.84
N TYR A 395 -16.49 -5.66 14.81
CA TYR A 395 -15.24 -4.89 14.96
C TYR A 395 -13.95 -5.71 14.75
N ILE A 396 -13.92 -6.89 15.36
CA ILE A 396 -12.74 -7.79 15.31
C ILE A 396 -12.38 -8.29 13.92
N SER A 397 -13.30 -8.20 12.97
CA SER A 397 -13.14 -8.63 11.57
C SER A 397 -13.36 -7.50 10.57
N ALA A 398 -13.65 -6.28 11.03
CA ALA A 398 -14.00 -5.18 10.16
C ALA A 398 -12.80 -4.55 9.43
N ASP A 399 -11.64 -4.53 10.07
CA ASP A 399 -10.41 -4.08 9.42
C ASP A 399 -9.90 -5.12 8.41
N TYR A 400 -9.37 -4.69 7.28
CA TYR A 400 -8.85 -5.56 6.24
C TYR A 400 -7.32 -5.45 6.13
N PRO A 401 -6.63 -6.58 5.85
CA PRO A 401 -5.16 -6.56 5.83
C PRO A 401 -4.63 -5.73 4.67
N ILE A 402 -3.44 -5.15 4.86
CA ILE A 402 -2.77 -4.30 3.86
C ILE A 402 -2.56 -5.01 2.51
N PHE A 403 -2.53 -6.33 2.49
CA PHE A 403 -2.48 -7.13 1.26
C PHE A 403 -3.72 -6.89 0.36
N LEU A 404 -4.88 -6.59 0.95
CA LEU A 404 -6.14 -6.35 0.24
C LEU A 404 -6.47 -4.86 0.11
N ALA A 405 -5.83 -4.01 0.90
CA ALA A 405 -6.20 -2.61 1.06
C ALA A 405 -6.27 -1.85 -0.28
N GLU A 406 -5.29 -2.05 -1.15
CA GLU A 406 -5.20 -1.34 -2.43
C GLU A 406 -6.09 -1.95 -3.56
N ILE A 407 -6.81 -3.04 -3.30
CA ILE A 407 -7.58 -3.70 -4.36
C ILE A 407 -8.77 -2.83 -4.76
N ALA A 408 -9.56 -2.36 -3.79
CA ALA A 408 -10.78 -1.60 -4.07
C ALA A 408 -10.47 -0.25 -4.73
N SER A 409 -9.46 0.46 -4.24
CA SER A 409 -8.98 1.72 -4.81
C SER A 409 -8.50 1.54 -6.25
N THR A 410 -7.69 0.51 -6.49
CA THR A 410 -7.16 0.21 -7.83
C THR A 410 -8.23 -0.31 -8.79
N VAL A 411 -9.25 -1.06 -8.34
CA VAL A 411 -10.40 -1.44 -9.17
C VAL A 411 -11.10 -0.18 -9.72
N ASN A 412 -11.36 0.80 -8.86
CA ASN A 412 -11.96 2.06 -9.29
C ASN A 412 -11.11 2.79 -10.33
N GLU A 413 -9.78 2.83 -10.13
CA GLU A 413 -8.87 3.45 -11.09
C GLU A 413 -8.83 2.72 -12.44
N VAL A 414 -8.84 1.37 -12.44
CA VAL A 414 -8.85 0.59 -13.69
C VAL A 414 -10.17 0.79 -14.43
N LEU A 415 -11.31 0.81 -13.73
CA LEU A 415 -12.61 1.11 -14.34
C LEU A 415 -12.64 2.53 -14.90
N LEU A 416 -12.09 3.52 -14.17
CA LEU A 416 -11.97 4.89 -14.65
C LEU A 416 -11.08 4.98 -15.90
N SER A 417 -9.93 4.33 -15.90
CA SER A 417 -9.03 4.32 -17.06
C SER A 417 -9.69 3.73 -18.29
N ASN A 418 -10.39 2.58 -18.17
CA ASN A 418 -11.13 1.98 -19.25
C ASN A 418 -12.25 2.91 -19.76
N TYR A 419 -13.02 3.51 -18.85
CA TYR A 419 -14.07 4.46 -19.21
C TYR A 419 -13.53 5.66 -20.01
N LEU A 420 -12.41 6.24 -19.58
CA LEU A 420 -11.79 7.38 -20.27
C LEU A 420 -11.28 7.00 -21.67
N ILE A 421 -10.64 5.83 -21.81
CA ILE A 421 -10.18 5.32 -23.12
C ILE A 421 -11.36 5.13 -24.09
N ASP A 422 -12.46 4.55 -23.61
CA ASP A 422 -13.58 4.18 -24.47
C ASP A 422 -14.46 5.38 -24.83
N ASN A 423 -14.55 6.40 -23.96
CA ASN A 423 -15.50 7.51 -24.10
C ASN A 423 -14.88 8.83 -24.56
N THR A 424 -13.57 8.93 -24.81
CA THR A 424 -13.00 10.07 -25.52
C THR A 424 -13.01 9.85 -27.03
N ASN A 425 -13.28 10.92 -27.80
CA ASN A 425 -13.24 10.88 -29.28
C ASN A 425 -11.88 11.35 -29.82
N ASP A 426 -11.07 12.02 -29.02
CA ASP A 426 -9.75 12.48 -29.42
C ASP A 426 -8.73 11.34 -29.33
N VAL A 427 -8.11 11.02 -30.46
CA VAL A 427 -7.10 9.94 -30.55
C VAL A 427 -5.87 10.23 -29.67
N ASN A 428 -5.46 11.50 -29.53
CA ASN A 428 -4.34 11.85 -28.67
C ASN A 428 -4.67 11.64 -27.20
N GLU A 429 -5.89 11.95 -26.78
CA GLU A 429 -6.36 11.64 -25.42
C GLU A 429 -6.43 10.13 -25.18
N LYS A 430 -6.90 9.34 -26.15
CA LYS A 430 -6.88 7.87 -26.05
C LYS A 430 -5.46 7.35 -25.83
N ILE A 431 -4.53 7.81 -26.66
CA ILE A 431 -3.11 7.45 -26.53
C ILE A 431 -2.59 7.84 -25.14
N TYR A 432 -2.93 9.04 -24.64
CA TYR A 432 -2.55 9.49 -23.30
C TYR A 432 -3.05 8.53 -22.23
N TYR A 433 -4.36 8.22 -22.18
CA TYR A 433 -4.91 7.35 -21.14
C TYR A 433 -4.37 5.91 -21.21
N ILE A 434 -4.11 5.40 -22.43
CA ILE A 434 -3.50 4.08 -22.59
C ILE A 434 -2.06 4.09 -22.06
N VAL A 435 -1.28 5.12 -22.35
CA VAL A 435 0.11 5.25 -21.87
C VAL A 435 0.13 5.37 -20.35
N GLU A 436 -0.77 6.17 -19.74
CA GLU A 436 -0.90 6.27 -18.28
C GLU A 436 -1.18 4.90 -17.64
N PHE A 437 -2.12 4.13 -18.20
CA PHE A 437 -2.40 2.77 -17.73
C PHE A 437 -1.16 1.87 -17.83
N LEU A 438 -0.46 1.89 -18.97
CA LEU A 438 0.73 1.06 -19.22
C LEU A 438 1.89 1.46 -18.31
N ASP A 439 2.12 2.76 -18.10
CA ASP A 439 3.14 3.26 -17.19
C ASP A 439 2.82 2.94 -15.72
N LYS A 440 1.54 2.96 -15.33
CA LYS A 440 1.09 2.55 -14.00
C LYS A 440 1.33 1.05 -13.78
N PHE A 441 0.92 0.19 -14.71
CA PHE A 441 1.19 -1.26 -14.64
C PHE A 441 2.70 -1.53 -14.59
N LYS A 442 3.50 -0.86 -15.44
CA LYS A 442 4.95 -0.98 -15.41
C LYS A 442 5.52 -0.62 -14.03
N GLY A 443 5.07 0.49 -13.45
CA GLY A 443 5.55 0.98 -12.15
C GLY A 443 5.15 0.08 -10.98
N THR A 444 3.92 -0.43 -11.01
CA THR A 444 3.32 -1.16 -9.89
C THR A 444 3.54 -2.69 -9.99
N VAL A 445 3.67 -3.24 -11.19
CA VAL A 445 3.89 -4.69 -11.37
C VAL A 445 5.33 -4.97 -11.79
N TYR A 446 5.74 -4.58 -13.00
CA TYR A 446 7.06 -4.97 -13.52
C TYR A 446 8.22 -4.45 -12.64
N ARG A 447 8.18 -3.18 -12.25
CA ARG A 447 9.24 -2.58 -11.43
C ARG A 447 9.27 -3.18 -10.01
N GLN A 448 8.11 -3.34 -9.40
CA GLN A 448 8.05 -3.89 -8.04
C GLN A 448 8.46 -5.37 -8.00
N MET A 449 8.10 -6.14 -9.00
CA MET A 449 8.54 -7.53 -9.09
C MET A 449 10.04 -7.66 -9.41
N MET A 450 10.64 -6.71 -10.12
CA MET A 450 12.09 -6.65 -10.27
C MET A 450 12.77 -6.34 -8.91
N PHE A 451 12.20 -5.48 -8.09
CA PHE A 451 12.69 -5.23 -6.74
C PHE A 451 12.54 -6.46 -5.85
N ALA A 452 11.38 -7.14 -5.91
CA ALA A 452 11.16 -8.39 -5.19
C ALA A 452 12.17 -9.47 -5.59
N GLU A 453 12.47 -9.61 -6.89
CA GLU A 453 13.49 -10.56 -7.39
C GLU A 453 14.90 -10.19 -6.89
N PHE A 454 15.22 -8.89 -6.81
CA PHE A 454 16.49 -8.45 -6.25
C PHE A 454 16.61 -8.81 -4.76
N GLU A 455 15.59 -8.55 -3.97
CA GLU A 455 15.56 -8.90 -2.54
C GLU A 455 15.70 -10.41 -2.35
N ASP A 456 14.95 -11.21 -3.10
CA ASP A 456 14.96 -12.67 -3.02
C ASP A 456 16.37 -13.24 -3.34
N ILE A 457 16.99 -12.78 -4.42
CA ILE A 457 18.34 -13.20 -4.81
C ILE A 457 19.35 -12.87 -3.69
N ILE A 458 19.32 -11.67 -3.15
CA ILE A 458 20.31 -11.23 -2.16
C ILE A 458 20.12 -11.97 -0.82
N HIS A 459 18.88 -12.14 -0.37
CA HIS A 459 18.59 -12.85 0.87
C HIS A 459 18.91 -14.35 0.74
N LYS A 460 18.52 -15.02 -0.35
CA LYS A 460 18.86 -16.43 -0.61
C LYS A 460 20.37 -16.65 -0.68
N LYS A 461 21.13 -15.76 -1.32
CA LYS A 461 22.59 -15.84 -1.33
C LYS A 461 23.19 -15.73 0.07
N TYR A 462 22.68 -14.80 0.89
CA TYR A 462 23.13 -14.67 2.26
C TYR A 462 22.81 -15.91 3.10
N GLU A 463 21.61 -16.47 2.98
CA GLU A 463 21.20 -17.71 3.67
C GLU A 463 22.07 -18.91 3.27
N ASN A 464 22.50 -18.95 2.02
CA ASN A 464 23.42 -19.97 1.50
C ASN A 464 24.89 -19.75 1.92
N GLY A 465 25.18 -18.73 2.72
CA GLY A 465 26.52 -18.42 3.22
C GLY A 465 27.42 -17.68 2.23
N GLU A 466 26.85 -17.15 1.13
CA GLU A 466 27.62 -16.34 0.18
C GLU A 466 27.92 -14.96 0.78
N VAL A 467 29.10 -14.42 0.46
CA VAL A 467 29.50 -13.08 0.88
C VAL A 467 28.80 -12.04 0.01
N ILE A 468 27.93 -11.23 0.63
CA ILE A 468 27.29 -10.13 -0.08
C ILE A 468 28.26 -8.94 -0.13
N THR A 469 28.58 -8.51 -1.35
CA THR A 469 29.48 -7.38 -1.62
C THR A 469 28.77 -6.29 -2.40
N LYS A 470 29.34 -5.09 -2.37
CA LYS A 470 28.91 -3.97 -3.22
C LYS A 470 28.79 -4.37 -4.71
N ASP A 471 29.82 -5.07 -5.22
CA ASP A 471 29.86 -5.44 -6.63
C ASP A 471 28.78 -6.48 -6.97
N LEU A 472 28.50 -7.40 -6.05
CA LEU A 472 27.38 -8.34 -6.21
C LEU A 472 26.04 -7.61 -6.26
N LEU A 473 25.80 -6.64 -5.35
CA LEU A 473 24.58 -5.84 -5.33
C LEU A 473 24.39 -5.06 -6.64
N CYS A 474 25.41 -4.30 -7.05
CA CYS A 474 25.37 -3.51 -8.28
C CYS A 474 25.18 -4.39 -9.52
N LYS A 475 25.93 -5.50 -9.61
CA LYS A 475 25.82 -6.43 -10.74
C LYS A 475 24.44 -7.07 -10.81
N THR A 476 23.91 -7.56 -9.67
CA THR A 476 22.60 -8.20 -9.64
C THR A 476 21.52 -7.23 -10.11
N TYR A 477 21.52 -6.00 -9.60
CA TYR A 477 20.53 -5.00 -9.99
C TYR A 477 20.65 -4.59 -11.47
N TYR A 478 21.87 -4.44 -11.98
CA TYR A 478 22.12 -4.18 -13.40
C TYR A 478 21.63 -5.31 -14.30
N ASP A 479 21.92 -6.57 -13.94
CA ASP A 479 21.51 -7.74 -14.71
C ASP A 479 19.97 -7.88 -14.76
N LEU A 480 19.27 -7.56 -13.67
CA LEU A 480 17.80 -7.52 -13.63
C LEU A 480 17.23 -6.44 -14.55
N ASN A 481 17.81 -5.24 -14.55
CA ASN A 481 17.43 -4.19 -15.51
C ASN A 481 17.71 -4.63 -16.97
N ARG A 482 18.84 -5.26 -17.24
CA ARG A 482 19.13 -5.82 -18.57
C ARG A 482 18.10 -6.88 -18.98
N LYS A 483 17.74 -7.77 -18.09
CA LYS A 483 16.70 -8.79 -18.33
C LYS A 483 15.38 -8.16 -18.74
N GLN A 484 14.99 -7.11 -18.05
CA GLN A 484 13.70 -6.45 -18.24
C GLN A 484 13.65 -5.56 -19.48
N PHE A 485 14.73 -4.83 -19.81
CA PHE A 485 14.70 -3.74 -20.79
C PHE A 485 15.55 -3.97 -22.06
N SER A 486 16.55 -4.87 -22.04
CA SER A 486 17.43 -5.05 -23.20
C SER A 486 16.69 -5.45 -24.46
N GLY A 487 17.08 -4.83 -25.58
CA GLY A 487 16.43 -5.02 -26.88
C GLY A 487 15.34 -4.00 -27.20
N ALA A 488 14.83 -3.28 -26.18
CA ALA A 488 13.88 -2.18 -26.34
C ALA A 488 14.47 -0.84 -25.87
N VAL A 489 15.22 -0.87 -24.77
CA VAL A 489 15.85 0.30 -24.15
C VAL A 489 17.35 0.09 -24.05
N ILE A 490 18.15 1.14 -24.18
CA ILE A 490 19.57 1.14 -23.87
C ILE A 490 19.69 1.19 -22.34
N VAL A 491 20.22 0.11 -21.76
CA VAL A 491 20.43 0.03 -20.31
C VAL A 491 21.75 0.72 -19.98
N ASP A 492 21.65 1.95 -19.45
CA ASP A 492 22.80 2.74 -19.05
C ASP A 492 23.48 2.11 -17.82
N ASN A 493 24.82 2.12 -17.79
CA ASN A 493 25.56 1.50 -16.67
C ASN A 493 25.26 2.14 -15.31
N ASP A 494 24.94 3.43 -15.32
CA ASP A 494 24.62 4.19 -14.09
C ASP A 494 23.47 3.56 -13.29
N ILE A 495 22.54 2.84 -13.96
CA ILE A 495 21.37 2.22 -13.30
C ILE A 495 21.78 1.19 -12.24
N GLN A 496 22.99 0.64 -12.28
CA GLN A 496 23.49 -0.32 -11.30
C GLN A 496 23.48 0.21 -9.87
N TYR A 497 23.44 1.53 -9.68
CA TYR A 497 23.44 2.18 -8.37
C TYR A 497 22.03 2.48 -7.83
N GLU A 498 20.99 2.36 -8.66
CA GLU A 498 19.63 2.76 -8.29
C GLU A 498 19.07 1.97 -7.09
N TRP A 499 19.43 0.70 -6.90
CA TRP A 499 18.99 -0.09 -5.75
C TRP A 499 19.27 0.61 -4.41
N SER A 500 20.37 1.35 -4.35
CA SER A 500 20.85 1.95 -3.11
C SER A 500 20.02 3.14 -2.62
N LYS A 501 19.09 3.66 -3.45
CA LYS A 501 18.16 4.73 -3.07
C LYS A 501 16.76 4.24 -2.70
N ILE A 502 16.48 2.95 -2.87
CA ILE A 502 15.12 2.40 -2.73
C ILE A 502 14.81 2.15 -1.25
N PRO A 503 13.93 2.96 -0.62
CA PRO A 503 13.62 2.81 0.80
C PRO A 503 12.90 1.51 1.13
N HIS A 504 12.16 0.95 0.16
CA HIS A 504 11.43 -0.32 0.33
C HIS A 504 12.35 -1.50 0.69
N PHE A 505 13.62 -1.49 0.29
CA PHE A 505 14.56 -2.55 0.68
C PHE A 505 14.88 -2.58 2.19
N TYR A 506 14.49 -1.53 2.93
CA TYR A 506 14.54 -1.48 4.38
C TYR A 506 13.20 -1.89 5.04
N THR A 507 12.12 -2.04 4.23
CA THR A 507 10.85 -2.69 4.60
C THR A 507 10.73 -3.98 3.79
N SER A 508 11.60 -4.95 4.13
CA SER A 508 11.89 -6.10 3.29
C SER A 508 10.66 -6.93 2.94
N PHE A 509 10.67 -7.49 1.73
CA PHE A 509 9.60 -8.33 1.19
C PHE A 509 8.20 -7.70 1.21
N TYR A 510 8.14 -6.37 1.11
CA TYR A 510 6.87 -5.64 1.08
C TYR A 510 6.35 -5.43 -0.34
N VAL A 511 7.25 -5.18 -1.31
CA VAL A 511 6.90 -4.63 -2.64
C VAL A 511 6.06 -5.57 -3.51
N TYR A 512 6.06 -6.88 -3.27
CA TYR A 512 5.21 -7.81 -3.99
C TYR A 512 3.71 -7.51 -3.77
N LYS A 513 3.33 -6.92 -2.62
CA LYS A 513 1.95 -6.52 -2.30
C LYS A 513 1.40 -5.49 -3.29
N TYR A 514 2.23 -4.63 -3.84
CA TYR A 514 1.83 -3.73 -4.93
C TYR A 514 1.41 -4.51 -6.18
N ALA A 515 2.21 -5.50 -6.58
CA ALA A 515 1.91 -6.30 -7.75
C ALA A 515 0.69 -7.19 -7.54
N THR A 516 0.55 -7.85 -6.38
CA THR A 516 -0.65 -8.66 -6.07
C THR A 516 -1.91 -7.82 -6.06
N GLY A 517 -1.87 -6.64 -5.43
CA GLY A 517 -2.99 -5.70 -5.39
C GLY A 517 -3.43 -5.26 -6.80
N PHE A 518 -2.47 -4.81 -7.62
CA PHE A 518 -2.77 -4.35 -8.98
C PHE A 518 -3.26 -5.48 -9.90
N ILE A 519 -2.61 -6.64 -9.87
CA ILE A 519 -3.02 -7.82 -10.65
C ILE A 519 -4.44 -8.25 -10.26
N SER A 520 -4.73 -8.34 -8.96
CA SER A 520 -6.08 -8.69 -8.48
C SER A 520 -7.11 -7.66 -8.93
N ALA A 521 -6.82 -6.37 -8.77
CA ALA A 521 -7.73 -5.31 -9.17
C ALA A 521 -8.00 -5.29 -10.70
N LEU A 522 -6.97 -5.54 -11.50
CA LEU A 522 -7.12 -5.61 -12.96
C LEU A 522 -8.03 -6.78 -13.36
N LEU A 523 -7.83 -7.96 -12.77
CA LEU A 523 -8.66 -9.14 -13.03
C LEU A 523 -10.10 -8.95 -12.52
N ILE A 524 -10.29 -8.29 -11.36
CA ILE A 524 -11.60 -7.95 -10.83
C ILE A 524 -12.32 -6.99 -11.78
N ALA A 525 -11.64 -5.92 -12.21
CA ALA A 525 -12.24 -4.93 -13.12
C ALA A 525 -12.63 -5.56 -14.48
N ASP A 526 -11.81 -6.45 -15.02
CA ASP A 526 -12.12 -7.22 -16.23
C ASP A 526 -13.39 -8.06 -16.05
N LYS A 527 -13.49 -8.80 -14.93
CA LYS A 527 -14.68 -9.60 -14.60
C LYS A 527 -15.93 -8.73 -14.37
N LEU A 528 -15.81 -7.58 -13.72
CA LEU A 528 -16.92 -6.64 -13.51
C LEU A 528 -17.51 -6.13 -14.83
N ILE A 529 -16.67 -5.97 -15.87
CA ILE A 529 -17.10 -5.52 -17.20
C ILE A 529 -17.74 -6.66 -18.00
N HIS A 530 -17.21 -7.88 -17.90
CA HIS A 530 -17.56 -8.98 -18.79
C HIS A 530 -18.49 -10.05 -18.18
N GLU A 531 -18.55 -10.19 -16.84
CA GLU A 531 -19.35 -11.20 -16.14
C GLU A 531 -20.53 -10.53 -15.41
N LYS A 532 -21.77 -10.77 -15.87
CA LYS A 532 -22.98 -10.06 -15.44
C LYS A 532 -23.25 -10.07 -13.93
N ASP A 533 -22.97 -11.20 -13.25
CA ASP A 533 -23.30 -11.41 -11.83
C ASP A 533 -22.07 -11.27 -10.92
N PHE A 534 -20.91 -10.86 -11.47
CA PHE A 534 -19.67 -10.77 -10.70
C PHE A 534 -19.68 -9.66 -9.65
N LYS A 535 -20.44 -8.58 -9.90
CA LYS A 535 -20.57 -7.45 -8.98
C LYS A 535 -21.01 -7.87 -7.57
N ASP A 536 -21.93 -8.83 -7.46
CA ASP A 536 -22.47 -9.26 -6.17
C ASP A 536 -21.40 -9.99 -5.36
N ARG A 537 -20.58 -10.83 -6.00
CA ARG A 537 -19.40 -11.46 -5.38
C ARG A 537 -18.35 -10.43 -4.96
N TYR A 538 -18.17 -9.36 -5.77
CA TYR A 538 -17.24 -8.30 -5.42
C TYR A 538 -17.73 -7.48 -4.21
N ILE A 539 -19.02 -7.19 -4.09
CA ILE A 539 -19.60 -6.54 -2.90
C ILE A 539 -19.47 -7.44 -1.66
N GLU A 540 -19.64 -8.75 -1.81
CA GLU A 540 -19.39 -9.72 -0.73
C GLU A 540 -17.93 -9.68 -0.28
N PHE A 541 -16.98 -9.62 -1.23
CA PHE A 541 -15.56 -9.45 -0.93
C PHE A 541 -15.28 -8.15 -0.15
N LEU A 542 -15.81 -6.99 -0.59
CA LEU A 542 -15.69 -5.72 0.12
C LEU A 542 -16.30 -5.78 1.53
N SER A 543 -17.28 -6.65 1.72
CA SER A 543 -17.98 -6.87 2.99
C SER A 543 -17.26 -7.85 3.92
N SER A 544 -16.17 -8.46 3.49
CA SER A 544 -15.55 -9.58 4.21
C SER A 544 -14.52 -9.16 5.27
N GLY A 545 -14.02 -7.93 5.21
CA GLY A 545 -12.99 -7.44 6.13
C GLY A 545 -11.79 -8.39 6.25
N CYS A 546 -11.40 -8.78 7.47
CA CYS A 546 -10.40 -9.82 7.74
C CYS A 546 -11.04 -11.11 8.30
N SER A 547 -12.20 -11.51 7.78
CA SER A 547 -12.88 -12.75 8.22
C SER A 547 -12.17 -14.04 7.80
N ASP A 548 -11.18 -13.94 6.93
CA ASP A 548 -10.37 -15.05 6.42
C ASP A 548 -9.00 -14.53 5.96
N TYR A 549 -8.09 -15.45 5.61
CA TYR A 549 -6.79 -15.05 5.04
C TYR A 549 -6.95 -14.39 3.66
N PRO A 550 -6.06 -13.43 3.31
CA PRO A 550 -6.20 -12.64 2.08
C PRO A 550 -6.38 -13.47 0.81
N GLN A 551 -5.57 -14.52 0.64
CA GLN A 551 -5.67 -15.38 -0.55
C GLN A 551 -6.99 -16.14 -0.59
N GLU A 552 -7.53 -16.57 0.57
CA GLU A 552 -8.81 -17.27 0.63
C GLU A 552 -9.99 -16.35 0.25
N LEU A 553 -9.91 -15.08 0.66
CA LEU A 553 -10.89 -14.07 0.23
C LEU A 553 -10.85 -13.83 -1.28
N LEU A 554 -9.67 -13.79 -1.89
CA LEU A 554 -9.51 -13.70 -3.35
C LEU A 554 -9.98 -14.97 -4.07
N ASN A 555 -9.76 -16.14 -3.48
CA ASN A 555 -10.24 -17.42 -4.03
C ASN A 555 -11.78 -17.44 -4.17
N LYS A 556 -12.51 -16.81 -3.23
CA LYS A 556 -13.98 -16.66 -3.32
C LYS A 556 -14.40 -15.82 -4.54
N LEU A 557 -13.55 -14.91 -5.01
CA LEU A 557 -13.73 -14.18 -6.28
C LEU A 557 -13.29 -14.97 -7.52
N GLY A 558 -12.74 -16.18 -7.35
CA GLY A 558 -12.13 -16.95 -8.44
C GLY A 558 -10.79 -16.35 -8.91
N ILE A 559 -10.05 -15.74 -7.99
CA ILE A 559 -8.71 -15.18 -8.23
C ILE A 559 -7.71 -15.92 -7.34
N ASP A 560 -7.11 -16.97 -7.88
CA ASP A 560 -6.04 -17.72 -7.22
C ASP A 560 -4.67 -17.20 -7.71
N LEU A 561 -3.98 -16.43 -6.87
CA LEU A 561 -2.65 -15.91 -7.19
C LEU A 561 -1.55 -16.99 -7.12
N ASN A 562 -1.85 -18.21 -6.64
CA ASN A 562 -0.93 -19.35 -6.76
C ASN A 562 -1.00 -20.00 -8.15
N ASP A 563 -2.06 -19.75 -8.94
CA ASP A 563 -2.20 -20.27 -10.29
C ASP A 563 -1.49 -19.38 -11.31
N GLU A 564 -0.56 -19.99 -12.05
CA GLU A 564 0.22 -19.30 -13.08
C GLU A 564 -0.65 -18.75 -14.23
N ASN A 565 -1.78 -19.39 -14.56
CA ASN A 565 -2.68 -18.92 -15.61
C ASN A 565 -3.42 -17.66 -15.15
N THR A 566 -3.90 -17.63 -13.92
CA THR A 566 -4.53 -16.45 -13.32
C THR A 566 -3.58 -15.25 -13.37
N LEU A 567 -2.34 -15.42 -12.92
CA LEU A 567 -1.33 -14.37 -13.00
C LEU A 567 -1.07 -13.96 -14.45
N ASN A 568 -0.92 -14.92 -15.37
CA ASN A 568 -0.62 -14.65 -16.78
C ASN A 568 -1.73 -13.84 -17.46
N ASN A 569 -3.01 -14.02 -17.08
CA ASN A 569 -4.13 -13.28 -17.65
C ASN A 569 -3.98 -11.76 -17.42
N ALA A 570 -3.46 -11.31 -16.27
CA ALA A 570 -3.21 -9.89 -16.05
C ALA A 570 -2.17 -9.31 -17.04
N PHE A 571 -1.16 -10.09 -17.40
CA PHE A 571 -0.18 -9.67 -18.41
C PHE A 571 -0.73 -9.70 -19.84
N LEU A 572 -1.72 -10.56 -20.14
CA LEU A 572 -2.44 -10.52 -21.43
C LEU A 572 -3.29 -9.26 -21.53
N LEU A 573 -3.96 -8.82 -20.46
CA LEU A 573 -4.69 -7.55 -20.43
C LEU A 573 -3.76 -6.34 -20.65
N PHE A 574 -2.54 -6.40 -20.11
CA PHE A 574 -1.50 -5.40 -20.42
C PHE A 574 -1.12 -5.42 -21.90
N ASP A 575 -0.88 -6.61 -22.48
CA ASP A 575 -0.54 -6.78 -23.91
C ASP A 575 -1.65 -6.25 -24.83
N ASP A 576 -2.92 -6.46 -24.46
CA ASP A 576 -4.05 -5.94 -25.23
C ASP A 576 -4.09 -4.40 -25.24
N LYS A 577 -3.70 -3.75 -24.15
CA LYS A 577 -3.52 -2.28 -24.12
C LYS A 577 -2.30 -1.84 -24.97
N VAL A 578 -1.22 -2.62 -25.02
CA VAL A 578 -0.07 -2.36 -25.91
C VAL A 578 -0.49 -2.46 -27.38
N LYS A 579 -1.28 -3.48 -27.75
CA LYS A 579 -1.83 -3.63 -29.10
C LYS A 579 -2.77 -2.46 -29.45
N LEU A 580 -3.63 -2.07 -28.50
CA LEU A 580 -4.53 -0.94 -28.68
C LEU A 580 -3.78 0.38 -28.91
N LEU A 581 -2.68 0.60 -28.15
CA LEU A 581 -1.78 1.73 -28.38
C LEU A 581 -1.21 1.72 -29.80
N ASN A 582 -0.70 0.58 -30.26
CA ASN A 582 -0.14 0.44 -31.59
C ASN A 582 -1.17 0.73 -32.68
N LYS A 583 -2.43 0.29 -32.50
CA LYS A 583 -3.54 0.55 -33.41
C LYS A 583 -3.79 2.06 -33.57
N TYR A 584 -3.97 2.80 -32.48
CA TYR A 584 -4.22 4.24 -32.54
C TYR A 584 -3.01 5.04 -33.06
N MET A 585 -1.79 4.59 -32.81
CA MET A 585 -0.59 5.21 -33.39
C MET A 585 -0.51 5.08 -34.91
N ASN A 586 -1.06 4.02 -35.48
CA ASN A 586 -1.07 3.76 -36.93
C ASN A 586 -2.34 4.35 -37.64
N GLY A 587 -3.23 5.01 -36.88
CA GLY A 587 -4.45 5.62 -37.45
C GLY A 587 -5.55 4.64 -37.80
N GLU A 588 -5.56 3.47 -37.14
CA GLU A 588 -6.56 2.40 -37.34
C GLU A 588 -7.73 2.48 -36.33
#